data_7088bc78c4a786b8360a4837d98fee75
#
_entry.id   7088bc78c4a786b8360a4837d98fee75
#
_cell.length_a   1.000
_cell.length_b   1.000
_cell.length_c   1.000
_cell.angle_alpha   90.00
_cell.angle_beta   90.00
_cell.angle_gamma   90.00
#
_symmetry.space_group_name_H-M   'P 1'
#
loop_
_entity.id
_entity.type
_entity.pdbx_description
1 polymer ?
#
loop_
_entity_poly.entity_id
_entity_poly.type
_entity_poly.pdbx_seq_one_letter_code
_entity_poly.pdbx_strand_id
1 'polypeptide(L)'
;QLTLDRMEKTYGKGAVMKLGDNAVEEVESIPSGSLTLDLALGINGYPRGRVVEIYGPESSGKTTLAIHAIAQAQKQGGICAIIDAEHAFDKFYAENLGVDTENLLISQPDNGEQGLEIADNLIRSGAVDLVVIDSVAALTPRAEIEGEMGDSSVGLQARLMSKALRKLTGSISKTGCCVI
;
A
#
# COMPACT_ATOMS: atom_id res chain seq x y z
N GLN A 1 28.13 12.44 24.36
CA GLN A 1 28.05 11.10 24.99
C GLN A 1 27.02 11.13 26.13
N LEU A 2 27.17 11.95 27.15
CA LEU A 2 26.27 12.02 28.34
C LEU A 2 24.77 12.24 27.98
N THR A 3 24.48 13.01 26.95
CA THR A 3 23.10 13.25 26.49
C THR A 3 22.49 12.02 25.82
N LEU A 4 23.26 11.30 25.02
CA LEU A 4 22.82 10.05 24.40
C LEU A 4 22.55 8.98 25.45
N ASP A 5 23.47 8.80 26.41
CA ASP A 5 23.32 7.84 27.52
C ASP A 5 22.07 8.14 28.36
N ARG A 6 21.76 9.43 28.55
CA ARG A 6 20.56 9.86 29.26
C ARG A 6 19.29 9.57 28.50
N MET A 7 19.29 9.73 27.17
CA MET A 7 18.18 9.40 26.29
C MET A 7 17.94 7.89 26.24
N GLU A 8 18.99 7.09 26.13
CA GLU A 8 18.88 5.64 26.18
C GLU A 8 18.28 5.12 27.50
N LYS A 9 18.65 5.73 28.64
CA LYS A 9 18.06 5.38 29.94
C LYS A 9 16.59 5.75 30.03
N THR A 10 16.17 6.84 29.40
CA THR A 10 14.80 7.34 29.52
C THR A 10 13.85 6.68 28.51
N TYR A 11 14.30 6.47 27.29
CA TYR A 11 13.47 6.03 26.17
C TYR A 11 13.81 4.65 25.62
N GLY A 12 14.83 4.01 26.17
CA GLY A 12 15.30 2.69 25.74
C GLY A 12 16.47 2.77 24.74
N LYS A 13 17.16 1.63 24.64
CA LYS A 13 18.33 1.49 23.76
C LYS A 13 17.94 1.68 22.29
N GLY A 14 18.66 2.52 21.58
CA GLY A 14 18.36 2.81 20.17
C GLY A 14 17.37 3.96 19.92
N ALA A 15 16.86 4.62 20.98
CA ALA A 15 15.96 5.78 20.84
C ALA A 15 16.61 6.94 20.07
N VAL A 16 17.92 7.10 20.21
CA VAL A 16 18.76 8.03 19.43
C VAL A 16 20.03 7.31 19.03
N MET A 17 20.36 7.30 17.75
CA MET A 17 21.55 6.65 17.24
C MET A 17 22.21 7.51 16.15
N LYS A 18 23.48 7.30 15.88
CA LYS A 18 24.14 7.92 14.73
C LYS A 18 23.79 7.11 13.48
N LEU A 19 23.40 7.79 12.42
CA LEU A 19 23.02 7.12 11.17
C LEU A 19 24.15 6.27 10.58
N GLY A 20 25.41 6.67 10.78
CA GLY A 20 26.58 5.92 10.31
C GLY A 20 26.91 4.66 11.14
N ASP A 21 26.32 4.50 12.33
CA ASP A 21 26.55 3.34 13.19
C ASP A 21 25.58 2.17 12.88
N ASN A 22 24.56 2.41 12.06
CA ASN A 22 23.63 1.39 11.61
C ASN A 22 24.13 0.72 10.32
N ALA A 23 24.15 -0.61 10.34
CA ALA A 23 24.18 -1.36 9.11
C ALA A 23 22.96 -0.93 8.28
N VAL A 24 23.16 -0.61 7.01
CA VAL A 24 22.06 -0.37 6.06
C VAL A 24 21.25 -1.67 6.01
N GLU A 25 20.06 -1.68 6.60
CA GLU A 25 19.15 -2.81 6.43
C GLU A 25 18.78 -2.91 4.95
N GLU A 26 19.03 -4.06 4.33
CA GLU A 26 18.54 -4.33 2.99
C GLU A 26 17.02 -4.31 3.02
N VAL A 27 16.42 -3.40 2.24
CA VAL A 27 14.97 -3.32 2.10
C VAL A 27 14.52 -4.41 1.13
N GLU A 28 13.76 -5.37 1.62
CA GLU A 28 13.11 -6.35 0.75
C GLU A 28 12.14 -5.67 -0.21
N SER A 29 12.05 -6.18 -1.43
CA SER A 29 11.21 -5.59 -2.48
C SER A 29 10.39 -6.63 -3.23
N ILE A 30 9.32 -6.15 -3.86
CA ILE A 30 8.51 -6.88 -4.83
C ILE A 30 8.87 -6.32 -6.21
N PRO A 31 9.35 -7.13 -7.16
CA PRO A 31 9.64 -6.65 -8.50
C PRO A 31 8.42 -6.01 -9.17
N SER A 32 8.64 -4.97 -9.94
CA SER A 32 7.56 -4.29 -10.68
C SER A 32 7.10 -5.05 -11.93
N GLY A 33 7.92 -6.01 -12.39
CA GLY A 33 7.74 -6.67 -13.69
C GLY A 33 8.40 -5.91 -14.86
N SER A 34 8.98 -4.74 -14.58
CA SER A 34 9.74 -3.95 -15.55
C SER A 34 11.19 -3.79 -15.07
N LEU A 35 12.14 -4.36 -15.79
CA LEU A 35 13.56 -4.29 -15.43
C LEU A 35 14.06 -2.85 -15.31
N THR A 36 13.63 -1.98 -16.20
CA THR A 36 14.05 -0.57 -16.18
C THR A 36 13.49 0.19 -14.98
N LEU A 37 12.26 -0.09 -14.58
CA LEU A 37 11.66 0.50 -13.39
C LEU A 37 12.33 -0.04 -12.12
N ASP A 38 12.59 -1.33 -12.04
CA ASP A 38 13.27 -1.95 -10.91
C ASP A 38 14.67 -1.37 -10.68
N LEU A 39 15.43 -1.17 -11.77
CA LEU A 39 16.73 -0.51 -11.72
C LEU A 39 16.62 0.97 -11.28
N ALA A 40 15.62 1.68 -11.79
CA ALA A 40 15.39 3.08 -11.43
C ALA A 40 15.00 3.26 -9.96
N LEU A 41 14.27 2.31 -9.38
CA LEU A 41 13.91 2.29 -7.95
C LEU A 41 15.12 2.03 -7.02
N GLY A 42 16.20 1.46 -7.55
CA GLY A 42 17.46 1.25 -6.82
C GLY A 42 17.47 0.06 -5.84
N ILE A 43 16.30 -0.53 -5.57
CA ILE A 43 16.14 -1.70 -4.69
C ILE A 43 15.51 -2.91 -5.42
N ASN A 44 15.51 -2.86 -6.74
CA ASN A 44 14.96 -3.89 -7.63
C ASN A 44 13.45 -4.16 -7.47
N GLY A 45 12.68 -3.14 -7.13
CA GLY A 45 11.23 -3.26 -7.03
C GLY A 45 10.59 -2.30 -6.05
N TYR A 46 9.33 -2.56 -5.71
CA TYR A 46 8.57 -1.82 -4.72
C TYR A 46 8.96 -2.24 -3.30
N PRO A 47 9.23 -1.29 -2.38
CA PRO A 47 9.70 -1.63 -1.04
C PRO A 47 8.63 -2.33 -0.20
N ARG A 48 8.97 -3.44 0.44
CA ARG A 48 8.15 -4.05 1.48
C ARG A 48 8.08 -3.16 2.71
N GLY A 49 6.96 -3.20 3.43
CA GLY A 49 6.76 -2.40 4.64
C GLY A 49 6.60 -0.90 4.37
N ARG A 50 6.20 -0.51 3.16
CA ARG A 50 6.00 0.87 2.74
C ARG A 50 4.72 1.03 1.93
N VAL A 51 4.28 2.29 1.83
CA VAL A 51 3.21 2.72 0.91
C VAL A 51 3.88 3.29 -0.34
N VAL A 52 3.44 2.81 -1.49
CA VAL A 52 3.86 3.28 -2.81
C VAL A 52 2.68 3.95 -3.48
N GLU A 53 2.82 5.18 -3.91
CA GLU A 53 1.82 5.88 -4.68
C GLU A 53 2.22 5.90 -6.17
N ILE A 54 1.32 5.39 -7.02
CA ILE A 54 1.44 5.48 -8.48
C ILE A 54 0.38 6.45 -8.96
N TYR A 55 0.80 7.58 -9.50
CA TYR A 55 -0.10 8.62 -9.98
C TYR A 55 0.16 9.01 -11.43
N GLY A 56 -0.85 9.55 -12.09
CA GLY A 56 -0.77 9.98 -13.48
C GLY A 56 -2.16 10.10 -14.11
N PRO A 57 -2.24 10.55 -15.38
CA PRO A 57 -3.52 10.69 -16.07
C PRO A 57 -4.21 9.34 -16.27
N GLU A 58 -5.49 9.39 -16.62
CA GLU A 58 -6.24 8.19 -17.01
C GLU A 58 -5.55 7.45 -18.15
N SER A 59 -5.74 6.13 -18.19
CA SER A 59 -5.17 5.25 -19.23
C SER A 59 -3.65 5.32 -19.38
N SER A 60 -2.92 5.77 -18.35
CA SER A 60 -1.45 5.86 -18.35
C SER A 60 -0.74 4.57 -17.93
N GLY A 61 -1.47 3.51 -17.60
CA GLY A 61 -0.91 2.21 -17.19
C GLY A 61 -0.73 2.03 -15.68
N LYS A 62 -1.33 2.87 -14.83
CA LYS A 62 -1.24 2.74 -13.36
C LYS A 62 -1.73 1.36 -12.88
N THR A 63 -2.94 0.98 -13.28
CA THR A 63 -3.54 -0.34 -12.98
C THR A 63 -2.69 -1.47 -13.54
N THR A 64 -2.13 -1.33 -14.74
CA THR A 64 -1.24 -2.30 -15.35
C THR A 64 0.00 -2.55 -14.49
N LEU A 65 0.64 -1.50 -13.97
CA LEU A 65 1.79 -1.62 -13.06
C LEU A 65 1.41 -2.33 -11.76
N ALA A 66 0.25 -2.01 -11.19
CA ALA A 66 -0.25 -2.66 -9.98
C ALA A 66 -0.54 -4.16 -10.21
N ILE A 67 -1.14 -4.52 -11.33
CA ILE A 67 -1.41 -5.91 -11.71
C ILE A 67 -0.10 -6.68 -11.91
N HIS A 68 0.90 -6.09 -12.55
CA HIS A 68 2.22 -6.70 -12.66
C HIS A 68 2.88 -6.93 -11.30
N ALA A 69 2.74 -5.98 -10.37
CA ALA A 69 3.24 -6.15 -8.99
C ALA A 69 2.58 -7.34 -8.30
N ILE A 70 1.25 -7.52 -8.47
CA ILE A 70 0.52 -8.71 -7.96
C ILE A 70 1.11 -9.99 -8.55
N ALA A 71 1.27 -10.05 -9.87
CA ALA A 71 1.82 -11.23 -10.53
C ALA A 71 3.24 -11.57 -10.04
N GLN A 72 4.10 -10.57 -9.83
CA GLN A 72 5.46 -10.78 -9.32
C GLN A 72 5.46 -11.20 -7.85
N ALA A 73 4.61 -10.61 -7.00
CA ALA A 73 4.48 -11.02 -5.61
C ALA A 73 4.00 -12.47 -5.49
N GLN A 74 3.02 -12.88 -6.30
CA GLN A 74 2.54 -14.27 -6.33
C GLN A 74 3.62 -15.25 -6.81
N LYS A 75 4.46 -14.87 -7.79
CA LYS A 75 5.62 -15.69 -8.23
C LYS A 75 6.63 -15.91 -7.11
N GLN A 76 6.73 -14.99 -6.15
CA GLN A 76 7.54 -15.15 -4.95
C GLN A 76 6.84 -15.97 -3.84
N GLY A 77 5.64 -16.49 -4.09
CA GLY A 77 4.83 -17.22 -3.12
C GLY A 77 4.04 -16.30 -2.18
N GLY A 78 3.97 -15.00 -2.49
CA GLY A 78 3.25 -14.01 -1.68
C GLY A 78 1.74 -14.06 -1.87
N ILE A 79 1.01 -13.70 -0.82
CA ILE A 79 -0.44 -13.54 -0.83
C ILE A 79 -0.77 -12.08 -1.13
N CYS A 80 -1.65 -11.86 -2.11
CA CYS A 80 -2.00 -10.54 -2.59
C CYS A 80 -3.49 -10.26 -2.45
N ALA A 81 -3.82 -9.00 -2.21
CA ALA A 81 -5.19 -8.51 -2.18
C ALA A 81 -5.32 -7.24 -3.03
N ILE A 82 -6.48 -7.06 -3.64
CA ILE A 82 -6.86 -5.82 -4.32
C ILE A 82 -8.16 -5.27 -3.75
N ILE A 83 -8.14 -3.99 -3.38
CA ILE A 83 -9.31 -3.19 -3.05
C ILE A 83 -9.69 -2.43 -4.32
N ASP A 84 -10.65 -2.98 -5.06
CA ASP A 84 -11.12 -2.43 -6.32
C ASP A 84 -12.26 -1.43 -6.05
N ALA A 85 -11.88 -0.19 -5.75
CA ALA A 85 -12.82 0.88 -5.46
C ALA A 85 -13.52 1.42 -6.72
N GLU A 86 -12.98 1.16 -7.89
CA GLU A 86 -13.59 1.54 -9.17
C GLU A 86 -14.58 0.50 -9.70
N HIS A 87 -14.62 -0.70 -9.11
CA HIS A 87 -15.44 -1.82 -9.57
C HIS A 87 -15.15 -2.19 -11.04
N ALA A 88 -13.89 -2.09 -11.44
CA ALA A 88 -13.46 -2.21 -12.84
C ALA A 88 -12.35 -3.26 -13.05
N PHE A 89 -12.12 -4.14 -12.07
CA PHE A 89 -11.09 -5.17 -12.18
C PHE A 89 -11.42 -6.16 -13.29
N ASP A 90 -10.51 -6.28 -14.26
CA ASP A 90 -10.61 -7.20 -15.38
C ASP A 90 -9.81 -8.47 -15.08
N LYS A 91 -10.55 -9.56 -14.77
CA LYS A 91 -9.97 -10.88 -14.48
C LYS A 91 -9.13 -11.40 -15.65
N PHE A 92 -9.65 -11.33 -16.87
CA PHE A 92 -8.95 -11.88 -18.04
C PHE A 92 -7.68 -11.11 -18.38
N TYR A 93 -7.74 -9.79 -18.23
CA TYR A 93 -6.55 -8.96 -18.40
C TYR A 93 -5.48 -9.30 -17.35
N ALA A 94 -5.87 -9.46 -16.08
CA ALA A 94 -4.96 -9.83 -15.02
C ALA A 94 -4.32 -11.22 -15.25
N GLU A 95 -5.10 -12.21 -15.68
CA GLU A 95 -4.59 -13.54 -16.04
C GLU A 95 -3.60 -13.48 -17.20
N ASN A 96 -3.85 -12.67 -18.22
CA ASN A 96 -2.93 -12.47 -19.33
C ASN A 96 -1.61 -11.83 -18.90
N LEU A 97 -1.61 -11.04 -17.82
CA LEU A 97 -0.40 -10.46 -17.22
C LEU A 97 0.29 -11.41 -16.22
N GLY A 98 -0.26 -12.60 -16.00
CA GLY A 98 0.34 -13.65 -15.19
C GLY A 98 -0.14 -13.70 -13.74
N VAL A 99 -1.27 -13.04 -13.41
CA VAL A 99 -1.89 -13.14 -12.09
C VAL A 99 -2.63 -14.48 -11.96
N ASP A 100 -2.40 -15.16 -10.86
CA ASP A 100 -3.24 -16.26 -10.41
C ASP A 100 -4.49 -15.68 -9.72
N THR A 101 -5.58 -15.59 -10.49
CA THR A 101 -6.82 -14.97 -10.02
C THR A 101 -7.61 -15.86 -9.06
N GLU A 102 -7.36 -17.17 -9.05
CA GLU A 102 -8.00 -18.08 -8.11
C GLU A 102 -7.50 -17.88 -6.67
N ASN A 103 -6.26 -17.38 -6.53
CA ASN A 103 -5.62 -17.11 -5.25
C ASN A 103 -5.50 -15.61 -4.93
N LEU A 104 -6.10 -14.73 -5.74
CA LEU A 104 -6.13 -13.30 -5.49
C LEU A 104 -7.34 -12.93 -4.62
N LEU A 105 -7.10 -12.26 -3.49
CA LEU A 105 -8.16 -11.69 -2.69
C LEU A 105 -8.64 -10.38 -3.32
N ILE A 106 -9.96 -10.25 -3.52
CA ILE A 106 -10.55 -9.03 -4.06
C ILE A 106 -11.66 -8.52 -3.16
N SER A 107 -11.72 -7.21 -2.96
CA SER A 107 -12.81 -6.51 -2.30
C SER A 107 -13.27 -5.34 -3.16
N GLN A 108 -14.59 -5.17 -3.28
CA GLN A 108 -15.23 -4.05 -3.96
C GLN A 108 -16.09 -3.29 -2.94
N PRO A 109 -15.49 -2.32 -2.22
CA PRO A 109 -16.15 -1.64 -1.12
C PRO A 109 -17.23 -0.65 -1.60
N ASP A 110 -18.25 -0.42 -0.76
CA ASP A 110 -19.33 0.54 -1.05
C ASP A 110 -18.92 2.00 -0.77
N ASN A 111 -17.90 2.20 0.07
CA ASN A 111 -17.38 3.52 0.43
C ASN A 111 -15.91 3.45 0.86
N GLY A 112 -15.28 4.62 0.98
CA GLY A 112 -13.86 4.73 1.30
C GLY A 112 -13.49 4.19 2.67
N GLU A 113 -14.31 4.41 3.69
CA GLU A 113 -14.08 3.90 5.04
C GLU A 113 -14.04 2.38 5.05
N GLN A 114 -15.00 1.73 4.39
CA GLN A 114 -15.05 0.27 4.30
C GLN A 114 -13.81 -0.29 3.58
N GLY A 115 -13.41 0.29 2.45
CA GLY A 115 -12.23 -0.14 1.70
C GLY A 115 -10.95 -0.03 2.53
N LEU A 116 -10.77 1.08 3.23
CA LEU A 116 -9.59 1.30 4.07
C LEU A 116 -9.58 0.44 5.34
N GLU A 117 -10.74 0.13 5.93
CA GLU A 117 -10.84 -0.81 7.05
C GLU A 117 -10.52 -2.25 6.63
N ILE A 118 -10.99 -2.67 5.46
CA ILE A 118 -10.65 -3.99 4.90
C ILE A 118 -9.14 -4.07 4.67
N ALA A 119 -8.53 -3.04 4.05
CA ALA A 119 -7.08 -2.97 3.85
C ALA A 119 -6.32 -3.04 5.18
N ASP A 120 -6.73 -2.29 6.21
CA ASP A 120 -6.12 -2.32 7.54
C ASP A 120 -6.16 -3.72 8.16
N ASN A 121 -7.30 -4.40 8.08
CA ASN A 121 -7.46 -5.76 8.61
C ASN A 121 -6.56 -6.76 7.89
N LEU A 122 -6.49 -6.70 6.55
CA LEU A 122 -5.61 -7.55 5.75
C LEU A 122 -4.13 -7.33 6.10
N ILE A 123 -3.69 -6.08 6.19
CA ILE A 123 -2.31 -5.72 6.56
C ILE A 123 -1.97 -6.21 7.97
N ARG A 124 -2.86 -5.97 8.94
CA ARG A 124 -2.64 -6.34 10.34
C ARG A 124 -2.64 -7.84 10.60
N SER A 125 -3.25 -8.62 9.72
CA SER A 125 -3.21 -10.09 9.82
C SER A 125 -1.78 -10.64 9.70
N GLY A 126 -0.88 -9.90 9.03
CA GLY A 126 0.48 -10.35 8.76
C GLY A 126 0.57 -11.46 7.69
N ALA A 127 -0.57 -11.85 7.10
CA ALA A 127 -0.64 -12.93 6.12
C ALA A 127 -0.60 -12.43 4.67
N VAL A 128 -0.70 -11.12 4.44
CA VAL A 128 -0.75 -10.52 3.10
C VAL A 128 0.53 -9.75 2.82
N ASP A 129 1.17 -10.05 1.69
CA ASP A 129 2.43 -9.45 1.26
C ASP A 129 2.24 -8.16 0.48
N LEU A 130 1.17 -8.09 -0.31
CA LEU A 130 0.84 -6.95 -1.16
C LEU A 130 -0.65 -6.63 -1.08
N VAL A 131 -0.98 -5.38 -0.80
CA VAL A 131 -2.34 -4.83 -0.92
C VAL A 131 -2.32 -3.72 -1.96
N VAL A 132 -3.12 -3.86 -3.00
CA VAL A 132 -3.35 -2.82 -4.00
C VAL A 132 -4.67 -2.12 -3.70
N ILE A 133 -4.70 -0.80 -3.78
CA ILE A 133 -5.92 0.02 -3.67
C ILE A 133 -6.09 0.78 -4.99
N ASP A 134 -7.02 0.36 -5.80
CA ASP A 134 -7.29 0.96 -7.11
C ASP A 134 -8.74 1.47 -7.20
N SER A 135 -8.94 2.73 -7.11
CA SER A 135 -7.98 3.80 -6.89
C SER A 135 -8.41 4.67 -5.68
N VAL A 136 -7.47 5.43 -5.14
CA VAL A 136 -7.76 6.41 -4.06
C VAL A 136 -8.83 7.41 -4.48
N ALA A 137 -8.83 7.83 -5.74
CA ALA A 137 -9.83 8.76 -6.28
C ALA A 137 -11.26 8.22 -6.18
N ALA A 138 -11.45 6.91 -6.24
CA ALA A 138 -12.75 6.24 -6.16
C ALA A 138 -13.17 5.92 -4.71
N LEU A 139 -12.31 6.14 -3.72
CA LEU A 139 -12.64 5.98 -2.30
C LEU A 139 -13.49 7.15 -1.80
N THR A 140 -14.77 7.11 -2.12
CA THR A 140 -15.72 8.16 -1.71
C THR A 140 -16.08 8.00 -0.25
N PRO A 141 -15.96 9.06 0.57
CA PRO A 141 -16.39 9.04 1.97
C PRO A 141 -17.90 8.73 2.10
N ARG A 142 -18.27 7.95 3.10
CA ARG A 142 -19.68 7.60 3.37
C ARG A 142 -20.54 8.84 3.51
N ALA A 143 -20.07 9.84 4.24
CA ALA A 143 -20.80 11.10 4.43
C ALA A 143 -21.09 11.86 3.12
N GLU A 144 -20.25 11.67 2.10
CA GLU A 144 -20.47 12.23 0.77
C GLU A 144 -21.52 11.46 -0.01
N ILE A 145 -21.56 10.13 0.14
CA ILE A 145 -22.55 9.26 -0.50
C ILE A 145 -23.95 9.48 0.10
N GLU A 146 -24.05 9.63 1.42
CA GLU A 146 -25.31 9.80 2.15
C GLU A 146 -25.82 11.24 2.15
N GLY A 147 -24.99 12.22 1.78
CA GLY A 147 -25.34 13.64 1.70
C GLY A 147 -26.20 13.98 0.49
N GLU A 148 -26.78 15.19 0.52
CA GLU A 148 -27.52 15.73 -0.62
C GLU A 148 -26.57 16.30 -1.69
N MET A 149 -27.03 16.39 -2.94
CA MET A 149 -26.23 16.89 -4.07
C MET A 149 -25.70 18.32 -3.89
N GLY A 150 -26.28 19.10 -2.99
CA GLY A 150 -25.86 20.47 -2.67
C GLY A 150 -24.93 20.59 -1.45
N ASP A 151 -24.65 19.48 -0.78
CA ASP A 151 -23.82 19.49 0.43
C ASP A 151 -22.35 19.73 0.12
N SER A 152 -21.68 20.44 1.02
CA SER A 152 -20.24 20.69 0.89
C SER A 152 -19.44 19.46 1.35
N SER A 153 -18.82 18.77 0.40
CA SER A 153 -17.93 17.63 0.66
C SER A 153 -16.44 18.02 0.67
N VAL A 154 -16.14 19.31 0.70
CA VAL A 154 -14.76 19.82 0.59
C VAL A 154 -13.82 19.19 1.62
N GLY A 155 -12.80 18.48 1.11
CA GLY A 155 -11.73 17.91 1.91
C GLY A 155 -12.11 16.66 2.71
N LEU A 156 -13.29 16.08 2.57
CA LEU A 156 -13.69 14.85 3.25
C LEU A 156 -12.78 13.68 2.86
N GLN A 157 -12.53 13.48 1.56
CA GLN A 157 -11.64 12.44 1.07
C GLN A 157 -10.19 12.64 1.55
N ALA A 158 -9.68 13.85 1.50
CA ALA A 158 -8.33 14.16 1.97
C ALA A 158 -8.18 13.88 3.48
N ARG A 159 -9.18 14.18 4.28
CA ARG A 159 -9.20 13.86 5.71
C ARG A 159 -9.25 12.36 5.97
N LEU A 160 -10.06 11.62 5.21
CA LEU A 160 -10.17 10.18 5.28
C LEU A 160 -8.81 9.53 4.96
N MET A 161 -8.18 9.92 3.85
CA MET A 161 -6.87 9.40 3.43
C MET A 161 -5.77 9.75 4.41
N SER A 162 -5.72 10.98 4.90
CA SER A 162 -4.74 11.42 5.90
C SER A 162 -4.84 10.61 7.20
N LYS A 163 -6.06 10.34 7.66
CA LYS A 163 -6.31 9.51 8.85
C LYS A 163 -5.90 8.05 8.60
N ALA A 164 -6.29 7.50 7.46
CA ALA A 164 -6.00 6.13 7.10
C ALA A 164 -4.50 5.88 6.97
N LEU A 165 -3.77 6.72 6.22
CA LEU A 165 -2.33 6.57 6.02
C LEU A 165 -1.57 6.61 7.34
N ARG A 166 -1.93 7.51 8.26
CA ARG A 166 -1.32 7.55 9.61
C ARG A 166 -1.54 6.25 10.39
N LYS A 167 -2.72 5.64 10.25
CA LYS A 167 -3.05 4.38 10.92
C LYS A 167 -2.33 3.20 10.26
N LEU A 168 -2.36 3.11 8.94
CA LEU A 168 -1.81 2.01 8.16
C LEU A 168 -0.28 1.94 8.22
N THR A 169 0.41 3.08 8.20
CA THR A 169 1.89 3.12 8.16
C THR A 169 2.52 2.33 9.29
N GLY A 170 1.97 2.43 10.51
CA GLY A 170 2.47 1.66 11.65
C GLY A 170 2.29 0.15 11.53
N SER A 171 1.19 -0.29 10.92
CA SER A 171 0.90 -1.71 10.67
C SER A 171 1.73 -2.25 9.52
N ILE A 172 1.82 -1.50 8.43
CA ILE A 172 2.59 -1.82 7.22
C ILE A 172 4.07 -2.06 7.55
N SER A 173 4.68 -1.15 8.32
CA SER A 173 6.08 -1.27 8.74
C SER A 173 6.35 -2.51 9.60
N LYS A 174 5.38 -2.93 10.43
CA LYS A 174 5.53 -4.09 11.32
C LYS A 174 5.34 -5.42 10.60
N THR A 175 4.45 -5.48 9.64
CA THR A 175 4.11 -6.73 8.94
C THR A 175 4.95 -6.96 7.69
N GLY A 176 5.65 -5.94 7.19
CA GLY A 176 6.39 -6.01 5.95
C GLY A 176 5.49 -6.01 4.70
N CYS A 177 4.19 -5.74 4.85
CA CYS A 177 3.27 -5.66 3.72
C CYS A 177 3.63 -4.46 2.82
N CYS A 178 3.61 -4.63 1.50
CA CYS A 178 3.68 -3.53 0.54
C CYS A 178 2.26 -3.07 0.23
N VAL A 179 2.04 -1.75 0.17
CA VAL A 179 0.74 -1.17 -0.22
C VAL A 179 0.97 -0.26 -1.43
N ILE A 180 0.24 -0.48 -2.51
CA ILE A 180 0.27 0.32 -3.75
C ILE A 180 -1.09 0.99 -3.93
#